data_38d6aeb5f4e542e1b9372512e3bbff0a
#
_entry.id   38d6aeb5f4e542e1b9372512e3bbff0a
#
_cell.length_a   1.000
_cell.length_b   1.000
_cell.length_c   1.000
_cell.angle_alpha   90.00
_cell.angle_beta   90.00
_cell.angle_gamma   90.00
#
_symmetry.space_group_name_H-M   'P 1'
#
loop_
_entity.id
_entity.type
_entity.pdbx_description
1 polymer ?
#
loop_
_entity_poly.entity_id
_entity_poly.type
_entity_poly.pdbx_seq_one_letter_code
_entity_poly.pdbx_strand_id
1 'polypeptide(L)'
;MSCRVEPLADHDLSEFTCGNAELDEWLRRHARTATGQGTRTYVMVDEEGHVLGYFALAPHLLTRDDAPPRLARGAPRQIPAILLAKLALDATLHGEGRGADLLVHALGTILDAARRAGGRVVLVDAIDDAARAFYEHHDFRALPGQSHRLVMKVSTVAKALGAPWP
;
A
#
# COMPACT_ATOMS: atom_id res chain seq x y z
N MET A 1 -14.58 16.83 4.03
CA MET A 1 -13.95 16.84 2.69
C MET A 1 -14.19 15.50 2.03
N SER A 2 -14.77 15.53 0.84
CA SER A 2 -15.04 14.32 0.07
C SER A 2 -13.83 13.98 -0.80
N CYS A 3 -13.39 12.73 -0.71
CA CYS A 3 -12.24 12.23 -1.47
C CYS A 3 -12.62 10.96 -2.21
N ARG A 4 -12.02 10.76 -3.36
CA ARG A 4 -12.14 9.51 -4.10
C ARG A 4 -10.76 9.02 -4.49
N VAL A 5 -10.66 7.71 -4.72
CA VAL A 5 -9.43 7.08 -5.20
C VAL A 5 -9.66 6.61 -6.62
N GLU A 6 -8.72 6.89 -7.49
CA GLU A 6 -8.79 6.51 -8.90
C GLU A 6 -7.41 6.18 -9.45
N PRO A 7 -7.32 5.39 -10.52
CA PRO A 7 -6.03 5.11 -11.14
C PRO A 7 -5.35 6.39 -11.61
N LEU A 8 -4.03 6.44 -11.46
CA LEU A 8 -3.24 7.56 -11.96
C LEU A 8 -3.41 7.68 -13.48
N ALA A 9 -3.75 8.87 -13.93
CA ALA A 9 -3.90 9.20 -15.35
C ALA A 9 -3.21 10.54 -15.62
N ASP A 10 -3.87 11.49 -16.24
CA ASP A 10 -3.30 12.79 -16.58
C ASP A 10 -3.43 13.84 -15.48
N HIS A 11 -3.44 13.40 -14.23
CA HIS A 11 -3.51 14.28 -13.07
C HIS A 11 -2.34 15.27 -13.02
N ASP A 12 -2.62 16.48 -12.52
CA ASP A 12 -1.56 17.44 -12.23
C ASP A 12 -0.88 17.05 -10.92
N LEU A 13 0.39 16.68 -11.00
CA LEU A 13 1.20 16.23 -9.86
C LEU A 13 2.17 17.31 -9.38
N SER A 14 2.14 18.50 -10.00
CA SER A 14 3.17 19.52 -9.76
C SER A 14 3.16 20.10 -8.34
N GLU A 15 2.00 20.14 -7.70
CA GLU A 15 1.86 20.73 -6.36
C GLU A 15 1.88 19.70 -5.24
N PHE A 16 1.84 18.42 -5.56
CA PHE A 16 1.88 17.40 -4.53
C PHE A 16 3.23 17.36 -3.83
N THR A 17 3.21 17.42 -2.51
CA THR A 17 4.39 17.19 -1.68
C THR A 17 3.98 16.50 -0.38
N CYS A 18 4.64 15.40 -0.07
CA CYS A 18 4.38 14.66 1.16
C CYS A 18 5.42 14.88 2.25
N GLY A 19 6.41 15.74 1.98
CA GLY A 19 7.51 15.97 2.91
C GLY A 19 8.68 15.01 2.75
N ASN A 20 8.59 14.06 1.83
CA ASN A 20 9.67 13.15 1.48
C ASN A 20 9.98 13.30 0.00
N ALA A 21 11.16 13.82 -0.31
CA ALA A 21 11.54 14.15 -1.69
C ALA A 21 11.58 12.93 -2.60
N GLU A 22 12.00 11.77 -2.11
CA GLU A 22 12.04 10.55 -2.91
C GLU A 22 10.64 10.09 -3.32
N LEU A 23 9.68 10.13 -2.40
CA LEU A 23 8.30 9.77 -2.71
C LEU A 23 7.65 10.76 -3.66
N ASP A 24 7.93 12.06 -3.51
CA ASP A 24 7.42 13.09 -4.41
C ASP A 24 7.99 12.93 -5.82
N GLU A 25 9.30 12.71 -5.91
CA GLU A 25 9.96 12.51 -7.20
C GLU A 25 9.48 11.23 -7.89
N TRP A 26 9.32 10.15 -7.12
CA TRP A 26 8.82 8.91 -7.70
C TRP A 26 7.45 9.10 -8.35
N LEU A 27 6.54 9.78 -7.66
CA LEU A 27 5.22 10.05 -8.22
C LEU A 27 5.29 10.86 -9.50
N ARG A 28 6.05 11.95 -9.49
CA ARG A 28 6.12 12.86 -10.65
C ARG A 28 6.87 12.25 -11.84
N ARG A 29 7.95 11.51 -11.58
CA ARG A 29 8.88 11.09 -12.65
C ARG A 29 8.79 9.62 -13.01
N HIS A 30 8.37 8.76 -12.10
CA HIS A 30 8.47 7.31 -12.29
C HIS A 30 7.14 6.56 -12.29
N ALA A 31 6.10 7.10 -11.66
CA ALA A 31 4.84 6.35 -11.48
C ALA A 31 4.20 5.95 -12.81
N ARG A 32 4.14 6.87 -13.78
CA ARG A 32 3.51 6.57 -15.07
C ARG A 32 4.30 5.54 -15.87
N THR A 33 5.62 5.63 -15.84
CA THR A 33 6.50 4.64 -16.50
C THR A 33 6.37 3.27 -15.82
N ALA A 34 6.26 3.24 -14.50
CA ALA A 34 6.13 2.01 -13.72
C ALA A 34 4.86 1.23 -14.09
N THR A 35 3.83 1.89 -14.61
CA THR A 35 2.62 1.22 -15.09
C THR A 35 2.94 0.20 -16.18
N GLY A 36 3.84 0.52 -17.09
CA GLY A 36 4.29 -0.42 -18.12
C GLY A 36 5.18 -1.54 -17.57
N GLN A 37 5.65 -1.41 -16.34
CA GLN A 37 6.51 -2.39 -15.68
C GLN A 37 5.76 -3.23 -14.64
N GLY A 38 4.44 -3.10 -14.57
CA GLY A 38 3.61 -3.94 -13.70
C GLY A 38 3.19 -3.33 -12.38
N THR A 39 3.53 -2.05 -12.12
CA THR A 39 3.09 -1.34 -10.92
C THR A 39 1.85 -0.53 -11.24
N ARG A 40 0.86 -0.57 -10.36
CA ARG A 40 -0.36 0.24 -10.49
C ARG A 40 -0.36 1.33 -9.43
N THR A 41 -0.45 2.58 -9.87
CA THR A 41 -0.51 3.73 -8.99
C THR A 41 -1.92 4.28 -8.97
N TYR A 42 -2.39 4.60 -7.77
CA TYR A 42 -3.69 5.21 -7.52
C TYR A 42 -3.50 6.52 -6.80
N VAL A 43 -4.34 7.48 -7.10
CA VAL A 43 -4.31 8.78 -6.44
C VAL A 43 -5.61 9.01 -5.70
N MET A 44 -5.51 9.65 -4.53
CA MET A 44 -6.65 10.14 -3.78
C MET A 44 -6.82 11.61 -4.11
N VAL A 45 -7.98 11.97 -4.60
CA VAL A 45 -8.27 13.34 -5.07
C VAL A 45 -9.48 13.91 -4.34
N ASP A 46 -9.51 15.23 -4.21
CA ASP A 46 -10.67 15.95 -3.69
C ASP A 46 -11.69 16.22 -4.80
N GLU A 47 -12.76 16.96 -4.47
CA GLU A 47 -13.82 17.26 -5.43
C GLU A 47 -13.34 18.12 -6.60
N GLU A 48 -12.25 18.85 -6.42
CA GLU A 48 -11.69 19.74 -7.44
C GLU A 48 -10.60 19.04 -8.27
N GLY A 49 -10.28 17.79 -7.95
CA GLY A 49 -9.27 17.02 -8.66
C GLY A 49 -7.85 17.19 -8.15
N HIS A 50 -7.65 17.88 -7.03
CA HIS A 50 -6.33 17.99 -6.43
C HIS A 50 -5.87 16.65 -5.86
N VAL A 51 -4.62 16.28 -6.14
CA VAL A 51 -4.04 15.04 -5.62
C VAL A 51 -3.64 15.25 -4.16
N LEU A 52 -4.29 14.51 -3.27
CA LEU A 52 -4.09 14.60 -1.82
C LEU A 52 -3.23 13.46 -1.28
N GLY A 53 -3.08 12.40 -2.03
CA GLY A 53 -2.29 11.25 -1.63
C GLY A 53 -2.16 10.28 -2.78
N TYR A 54 -1.28 9.30 -2.62
CA TYR A 54 -1.17 8.23 -3.59
C TYR A 54 -0.66 6.96 -2.95
N PHE A 55 -0.89 5.85 -3.63
CA PHE A 55 -0.27 4.58 -3.28
C PHE A 55 0.00 3.79 -4.55
N ALA A 56 0.96 2.88 -4.46
CA ALA A 56 1.34 2.05 -5.59
C ALA A 56 1.38 0.58 -5.18
N LEU A 57 0.87 -0.27 -6.05
CA LEU A 57 0.75 -1.71 -5.81
C LEU A 57 1.52 -2.48 -6.89
N ALA A 58 2.18 -3.55 -6.50
CA ALA A 58 2.87 -4.43 -7.43
C ALA A 58 2.71 -5.89 -6.99
N PRO A 59 2.67 -6.84 -7.95
CA PRO A 59 2.74 -8.26 -7.60
C PRO A 59 4.07 -8.58 -6.96
N HIS A 60 4.07 -9.50 -6.00
CA HIS A 60 5.28 -9.89 -5.31
C HIS A 60 5.17 -11.35 -4.85
N LEU A 61 6.28 -11.94 -4.49
CA LEU A 61 6.34 -13.27 -3.89
C LEU A 61 7.08 -13.20 -2.57
N LEU A 62 6.52 -13.84 -1.56
CA LEU A 62 7.18 -14.02 -0.27
C LEU A 62 7.61 -15.47 -0.18
N THR A 63 8.90 -15.70 0.00
CA THR A 63 9.41 -17.06 0.21
C THR A 63 8.93 -17.58 1.57
N ARG A 64 8.39 -18.79 1.60
CA ARG A 64 7.86 -19.38 2.82
C ARG A 64 8.87 -19.35 3.98
N ASP A 65 10.15 -19.55 3.69
CA ASP A 65 11.18 -19.56 4.72
C ASP A 65 11.39 -18.18 5.37
N ASP A 66 11.01 -17.10 4.68
CA ASP A 66 11.09 -15.73 5.20
C ASP A 66 9.83 -15.31 5.94
N ALA A 67 8.79 -16.13 5.90
CA ALA A 67 7.49 -15.81 6.52
C ALA A 67 7.48 -16.20 8.00
N PRO A 68 6.69 -15.48 8.83
CA PRO A 68 6.45 -15.93 10.19
C PRO A 68 5.82 -17.33 10.19
N PRO A 69 6.09 -18.15 11.21
CA PRO A 69 5.59 -19.55 11.23
C PRO A 69 4.09 -19.70 10.98
N ARG A 70 3.27 -18.79 11.51
CA ARG A 70 1.82 -18.85 11.33
C ARG A 70 1.37 -18.59 9.89
N LEU A 71 2.17 -17.84 9.12
CA LEU A 71 1.92 -17.61 7.70
C LEU A 71 2.52 -18.71 6.83
N ALA A 72 3.62 -19.28 7.27
CA ALA A 72 4.32 -20.34 6.54
C ALA A 72 3.55 -21.65 6.56
N ARG A 73 2.81 -21.92 7.64
CA ARG A 73 2.09 -23.18 7.83
C ARG A 73 1.03 -23.36 6.76
N GLY A 74 1.15 -24.43 5.97
CA GLY A 74 0.19 -24.73 4.90
C GLY A 74 0.32 -23.84 3.67
N ALA A 75 1.33 -22.99 3.62
CA ALA A 75 1.53 -22.08 2.49
C ALA A 75 2.39 -22.76 1.41
N PRO A 76 2.24 -22.33 0.13
CA PRO A 76 3.17 -22.77 -0.90
C PRO A 76 4.57 -22.22 -0.64
N ARG A 77 5.59 -22.78 -1.30
CA ARG A 77 6.97 -22.32 -1.15
C ARG A 77 7.12 -20.85 -1.51
N GLN A 78 6.47 -20.41 -2.59
CA GLN A 78 6.40 -19.02 -2.98
C GLN A 78 4.98 -18.53 -2.69
N ILE A 79 4.85 -17.65 -1.71
CA ILE A 79 3.54 -17.15 -1.27
C ILE A 79 3.16 -15.96 -2.12
N PRO A 80 2.06 -16.04 -2.87
CA PRO A 80 1.60 -14.89 -3.66
C PRO A 80 1.29 -13.70 -2.75
N ALA A 81 1.87 -12.55 -3.08
CA ALA A 81 1.75 -11.33 -2.30
C ALA A 81 1.41 -10.14 -3.18
N ILE A 82 0.83 -9.13 -2.59
CA ILE A 82 0.70 -7.81 -3.20
C ILE A 82 1.56 -6.88 -2.36
N LEU A 83 2.52 -6.22 -3.02
CA LEU A 83 3.38 -5.25 -2.37
C LEU A 83 2.72 -3.88 -2.43
N LEU A 84 2.48 -3.28 -1.26
CA LEU A 84 2.17 -1.86 -1.15
C LEU A 84 3.51 -1.13 -1.21
N ALA A 85 3.91 -0.78 -2.43
CA ALA A 85 5.25 -0.28 -2.71
C ALA A 85 5.46 1.17 -2.27
N LYS A 86 4.41 1.98 -2.34
CA LYS A 86 4.43 3.39 -1.97
C LYS A 86 3.12 3.76 -1.29
N LEU A 87 3.20 4.65 -0.30
CA LEU A 87 2.03 5.24 0.34
C LEU A 87 2.44 6.62 0.83
N ALA A 88 1.83 7.67 0.33
CA ALA A 88 2.21 9.02 0.68
C ALA A 88 1.01 9.95 0.69
N LEU A 89 0.91 10.77 1.74
CA LEU A 89 -0.16 11.74 1.93
C LEU A 89 0.43 13.16 1.84
N ASP A 90 -0.29 14.07 1.17
CA ASP A 90 0.13 15.46 1.08
C ASP A 90 0.40 16.03 2.48
N ALA A 91 1.48 16.81 2.59
CA ALA A 91 1.94 17.33 3.88
C ALA A 91 0.88 18.21 4.56
N THR A 92 0.02 18.88 3.80
CA THR A 92 -1.04 19.71 4.37
C THR A 92 -2.07 18.93 5.17
N LEU A 93 -2.12 17.61 4.98
CA LEU A 93 -3.08 16.73 5.66
C LEU A 93 -2.44 15.90 6.78
N HIS A 94 -1.15 16.08 7.06
CA HIS A 94 -0.48 15.36 8.13
C HIS A 94 -1.04 15.74 9.50
N GLY A 95 -1.06 14.79 10.42
CA GLY A 95 -1.49 15.03 11.80
C GLY A 95 -3.00 15.03 12.03
N GLU A 96 -3.80 14.68 11.00
CA GLU A 96 -5.26 14.68 11.09
C GLU A 96 -5.88 13.29 10.96
N GLY A 97 -5.07 12.23 11.06
CA GLY A 97 -5.55 10.84 10.90
C GLY A 97 -5.85 10.45 9.45
N ARG A 98 -5.54 11.30 8.48
CA ARG A 98 -5.85 11.06 7.07
C ARG A 98 -4.93 10.00 6.44
N GLY A 99 -3.77 9.74 7.05
CA GLY A 99 -2.91 8.63 6.63
C GLY A 99 -3.59 7.28 6.80
N ALA A 100 -4.33 7.11 7.88
CA ALA A 100 -5.13 5.90 8.11
C ALA A 100 -6.22 5.75 7.04
N ASP A 101 -6.87 6.85 6.65
CA ASP A 101 -7.87 6.84 5.59
C ASP A 101 -7.26 6.40 4.26
N LEU A 102 -6.08 6.91 3.92
CA LEU A 102 -5.38 6.52 2.71
C LEU A 102 -5.01 5.03 2.73
N LEU A 103 -4.54 4.54 3.88
CA LEU A 103 -4.22 3.11 4.03
C LEU A 103 -5.48 2.24 3.86
N VAL A 104 -6.62 2.65 4.41
CA VAL A 104 -7.88 1.92 4.22
C VAL A 104 -8.25 1.83 2.75
N HIS A 105 -8.12 2.92 2.00
CA HIS A 105 -8.33 2.91 0.55
C HIS A 105 -7.37 1.94 -0.16
N ALA A 106 -6.10 1.98 0.21
CA ALA A 106 -5.10 1.08 -0.37
C ALA A 106 -5.44 -0.39 -0.08
N LEU A 107 -5.78 -0.70 1.17
CA LEU A 107 -6.13 -2.07 1.55
C LEU A 107 -7.41 -2.55 0.86
N GLY A 108 -8.39 -1.69 0.67
CA GLY A 108 -9.59 -2.02 -0.08
C GLY A 108 -9.29 -2.35 -1.55
N THR A 109 -8.41 -1.57 -2.17
CA THR A 109 -7.97 -1.83 -3.54
C THR A 109 -7.19 -3.14 -3.64
N ILE A 110 -6.31 -3.41 -2.64
CA ILE A 110 -5.57 -4.67 -2.57
C ILE A 110 -6.53 -5.86 -2.45
N LEU A 111 -7.53 -5.73 -1.58
CA LEU A 111 -8.50 -6.80 -1.39
C LEU A 111 -9.25 -7.13 -2.69
N ASP A 112 -9.66 -6.11 -3.44
CA ASP A 112 -10.30 -6.30 -4.74
C ASP A 112 -9.35 -6.98 -5.74
N ALA A 113 -8.09 -6.56 -5.77
CA ALA A 113 -7.08 -7.17 -6.63
C ALA A 113 -6.85 -8.64 -6.26
N ALA A 114 -6.78 -8.95 -4.97
CA ALA A 114 -6.58 -10.31 -4.50
C ALA A 114 -7.77 -11.23 -4.83
N ARG A 115 -9.00 -10.71 -4.76
CA ARG A 115 -10.18 -11.48 -5.16
C ARG A 115 -10.16 -11.81 -6.65
N ARG A 116 -9.68 -10.90 -7.48
CA ARG A 116 -9.69 -11.06 -8.95
C ARG A 116 -8.52 -11.86 -9.48
N ALA A 117 -7.35 -11.70 -8.89
CA ALA A 117 -6.11 -12.26 -9.42
C ALA A 117 -5.37 -13.19 -8.46
N GLY A 118 -5.81 -13.28 -7.22
CA GLY A 118 -5.10 -14.05 -6.19
C GLY A 118 -4.15 -13.21 -5.38
N GLY A 119 -3.64 -13.79 -4.30
CA GLY A 119 -2.77 -13.12 -3.34
C GLY A 119 -3.17 -13.52 -1.94
N ARG A 120 -2.19 -13.86 -1.11
CA ARG A 120 -2.43 -14.32 0.26
C ARG A 120 -2.04 -13.31 1.32
N VAL A 121 -1.05 -12.48 1.03
CA VAL A 121 -0.51 -11.52 1.99
C VAL A 121 -0.28 -10.18 1.32
N VAL A 122 -0.29 -9.13 2.15
CA VAL A 122 0.14 -7.79 1.78
C VAL A 122 1.52 -7.58 2.40
N LEU A 123 2.47 -7.10 1.59
CA LEU A 123 3.79 -6.71 2.06
C LEU A 123 3.93 -5.20 1.97
N VAL A 124 4.62 -4.59 2.92
CA VAL A 124 5.02 -3.18 2.87
C VAL A 124 6.49 -3.06 3.21
N ASP A 125 7.18 -2.11 2.58
CA ASP A 125 8.54 -1.72 2.97
C ASP A 125 8.46 -0.33 3.59
N ALA A 126 8.70 -0.25 4.90
CA ALA A 126 8.70 1.03 5.61
C ALA A 126 9.99 1.79 5.29
N ILE A 127 9.83 3.07 4.93
CA ILE A 127 10.98 3.91 4.54
C ILE A 127 11.82 4.35 5.75
N ASP A 128 11.22 4.33 6.94
CA ASP A 128 11.88 4.75 8.18
C ASP A 128 11.13 4.17 9.39
N ASP A 129 11.61 4.48 10.59
CA ASP A 129 11.00 3.96 11.82
C ASP A 129 9.60 4.53 12.07
N ALA A 130 9.35 5.76 11.66
CA ALA A 130 8.01 6.35 11.80
C ALA A 130 6.98 5.62 10.92
N ALA A 131 7.35 5.31 9.69
CA ALA A 131 6.51 4.53 8.79
C ALA A 131 6.29 3.12 9.33
N ARG A 132 7.35 2.48 9.86
CA ARG A 132 7.23 1.17 10.50
C ARG A 132 6.22 1.20 11.64
N ALA A 133 6.33 2.20 12.54
CA ALA A 133 5.40 2.34 13.65
C ALA A 133 3.96 2.54 13.17
N PHE A 134 3.77 3.31 12.11
CA PHE A 134 2.47 3.51 11.49
C PHE A 134 1.86 2.18 11.02
N TYR A 135 2.64 1.38 10.29
CA TYR A 135 2.15 0.08 9.82
C TYR A 135 1.90 -0.90 10.97
N GLU A 136 2.78 -0.92 11.97
CA GLU A 136 2.58 -1.77 13.15
C GLU A 136 1.31 -1.40 13.92
N HIS A 137 0.99 -0.11 14.00
CA HIS A 137 -0.24 0.38 14.62
C HIS A 137 -1.48 -0.13 13.87
N HIS A 138 -1.35 -0.39 12.58
CA HIS A 138 -2.42 -0.92 11.74
C HIS A 138 -2.31 -2.43 11.51
N ASP A 139 -1.74 -3.14 12.47
CA ASP A 139 -1.70 -4.61 12.55
C ASP A 139 -0.79 -5.31 11.55
N PHE A 140 0.09 -4.57 10.89
CA PHE A 140 1.17 -5.20 10.15
C PHE A 140 2.24 -5.69 11.13
N ARG A 141 2.93 -6.77 10.77
CA ARG A 141 3.99 -7.37 11.59
C ARG A 141 5.28 -7.47 10.79
N ALA A 142 6.41 -7.12 11.42
CA ALA A 142 7.70 -7.26 10.76
C ALA A 142 8.00 -8.72 10.43
N LEU A 143 8.65 -8.95 9.29
CA LEU A 143 9.16 -10.28 8.94
C LEU A 143 10.34 -10.63 9.83
N PRO A 144 10.55 -11.93 10.14
CA PRO A 144 11.73 -12.35 10.91
C PRO A 144 13.03 -11.86 10.26
N GLY A 145 13.86 -11.19 11.04
CA GLY A 145 15.15 -10.68 10.57
C GLY A 145 15.10 -9.46 9.66
N GLN A 146 13.90 -8.91 9.39
CA GLN A 146 13.71 -7.76 8.50
C GLN A 146 12.82 -6.73 9.18
N SER A 147 13.43 -5.77 9.88
CA SER A 147 12.70 -4.84 10.74
C SER A 147 11.80 -3.87 9.99
N HIS A 148 12.09 -3.59 8.71
CA HIS A 148 11.33 -2.61 7.93
C HIS A 148 10.47 -3.22 6.82
N ARG A 149 10.46 -4.55 6.69
CA ARG A 149 9.51 -5.23 5.82
C ARG A 149 8.44 -5.88 6.68
N LEU A 150 7.19 -5.53 6.44
CA LEU A 150 6.06 -5.97 7.25
C LEU A 150 5.03 -6.70 6.40
N VAL A 151 4.21 -7.50 7.05
CA VAL A 151 3.25 -8.36 6.38
C VAL A 151 1.91 -8.38 7.12
N MET A 152 0.83 -8.54 6.35
CA MET A 152 -0.51 -8.81 6.88
C MET A 152 -1.20 -9.80 5.95
N LYS A 153 -1.96 -10.75 6.49
CA LYS A 153 -2.78 -11.64 5.67
C LYS A 153 -3.89 -10.88 4.98
N VAL A 154 -4.19 -11.21 3.72
CA VAL A 154 -5.33 -10.64 3.03
C VAL A 154 -6.65 -10.96 3.75
N SER A 155 -6.77 -12.18 4.33
CA SER A 155 -7.94 -12.53 5.14
C SER A 155 -8.11 -11.61 6.35
N THR A 156 -7.01 -11.16 6.96
CA THR A 156 -7.04 -10.21 8.06
C THR A 156 -7.52 -8.83 7.58
N VAL A 157 -7.05 -8.41 6.41
CA VAL A 157 -7.52 -7.16 5.77
C VAL A 157 -9.03 -7.22 5.56
N ALA A 158 -9.54 -8.31 4.99
CA ALA A 158 -10.96 -8.48 4.73
C ALA A 158 -11.78 -8.40 6.02
N LYS A 159 -11.32 -9.05 7.08
CA LYS A 159 -11.98 -9.02 8.38
C LYS A 159 -12.02 -7.60 8.95
N ALA A 160 -10.90 -6.88 8.89
CA ALA A 160 -10.82 -5.51 9.39
C ALA A 160 -11.73 -4.55 8.64
N LEU A 161 -11.92 -4.76 7.34
CA LEU A 161 -12.79 -3.93 6.50
C LEU A 161 -14.26 -4.40 6.51
N GLY A 162 -14.58 -5.48 7.21
CA GLY A 162 -15.92 -6.05 7.22
C GLY A 162 -16.36 -6.59 5.86
N ALA A 163 -15.42 -7.05 5.05
CA ALA A 163 -15.65 -7.48 3.69
C ALA A 163 -15.55 -9.01 3.55
N PRO A 164 -16.29 -9.62 2.59
CA PRO A 164 -16.22 -11.07 2.41
C PRO A 164 -14.88 -11.49 1.82
N TRP A 165 -14.42 -12.66 2.28
CA TRP A 165 -13.19 -13.27 1.79
C TRP A 165 -13.34 -14.78 1.78
N PRO A 166 -13.00 -15.47 0.67
CA PRO A 166 -13.08 -16.92 0.60
C PRO A 166 -12.14 -17.62 1.56
#